data_da6b688a5b3c41bf4dd0fe962ab0b8a1
#
_entry.id   da6b688a5b3c41bf4dd0fe962ab0b8a1
#
_cell.length_a   1.000
_cell.length_b   1.000
_cell.length_c   1.000
_cell.angle_alpha   90.00
_cell.angle_beta   90.00
_cell.angle_gamma   90.00
#
_symmetry.space_group_name_H-M   'P 1'
#
loop_
_entity.id
_entity.type
_entity.pdbx_description
1 polymer ?
#
loop_
_entity_poly.entity_id
_entity_poly.type
_entity_poly.pdbx_seq_one_letter_code
_entity_poly.pdbx_strand_id
1 'polypeptide(L)'
;MGKGYSQPAHIFYAPAALATDTAHCPTLIAADSATIGRQLLRCVAAWRDKGYLEASIDSLVFTTPTRILAHAHLGPRYRVMAFSNDTILPRRATIAVDAATALSKRIAESLSPNDRIAVSLSIHDSTVVAAVTRDSIARSLLIAIRQDGPLKLHDRTLRALLQYRLGVSTIAPSDLDRLETILASLPYARAIHAPVLEFIPEGAILHLFLAARKANTLQAGVGFQPRPSGKGVDFYGSADIDLRSLFKQGERLRASWRSARRNEHDISVKAAWNRVYGSAWGVALETTFTRQDSTASRFAWGASVRFAPTPFQQIEAAYQHEQLTELRRIAGSQSIVAQRAQSYKYSLGFELERMNYSLDWPQGCEAHVKATIADRRSSDGGRRVLLSVSAEGELVAAIGGFGLQFQGNARYENRNINHAHDTQLGTLEIARIGGAKSIRGYLESAIATSHYAMATLGLNWAINAWAMPRLFTDVGLFFDSPRLRGALSVGAGIVAQASAGTLTLDIARGFALTDASPRGDWILHMTASVRF
;
A
#
# COMPACT_ATOMS: atom_id res chain seq x y z
N MET A 1 29.20 -22.21 -2.94
CA MET A 1 28.21 -23.29 -2.99
C MET A 1 27.30 -23.01 -4.15
N GLY A 2 27.31 -23.87 -5.16
CA GLY A 2 26.75 -23.62 -6.48
C GLY A 2 25.23 -23.44 -6.48
N LYS A 3 24.76 -22.44 -7.21
CA LYS A 3 23.38 -22.32 -7.65
C LYS A 3 23.12 -23.44 -8.66
N GLY A 4 22.54 -24.56 -8.19
CA GLY A 4 22.01 -25.57 -9.09
C GLY A 4 20.80 -24.96 -9.83
N TYR A 5 20.96 -24.66 -11.10
CA TYR A 5 19.82 -24.48 -12.00
C TYR A 5 19.12 -25.84 -12.06
N SER A 6 17.94 -25.95 -11.45
CA SER A 6 17.12 -27.17 -11.63
C SER A 6 16.68 -27.19 -13.09
N GLN A 7 17.15 -28.24 -13.82
CA GLN A 7 16.67 -28.46 -15.17
C GLN A 7 15.17 -28.79 -15.13
N PRO A 8 14.38 -28.32 -16.10
CA PRO A 8 12.96 -28.60 -16.17
C PRO A 8 12.72 -30.13 -16.28
N ALA A 9 11.84 -30.68 -15.44
CA ALA A 9 11.49 -32.10 -15.44
C ALA A 9 10.19 -32.32 -16.23
N HIS A 10 10.18 -33.39 -17.04
CA HIS A 10 9.01 -33.82 -17.79
C HIS A 10 8.26 -34.92 -17.03
N ILE A 11 6.92 -34.79 -16.94
CA ILE A 11 6.05 -35.74 -16.28
C ILE A 11 5.41 -36.66 -17.33
N PHE A 12 5.54 -37.97 -17.17
CA PHE A 12 4.91 -38.99 -17.99
C PHE A 12 3.91 -39.76 -17.13
N TYR A 13 2.78 -40.13 -17.71
CA TYR A 13 1.72 -40.86 -17.03
C TYR A 13 1.73 -42.34 -17.42
N ALA A 14 1.57 -43.22 -16.45
CA ALA A 14 1.41 -44.66 -16.66
C ALA A 14 0.10 -45.16 -16.02
N PRO A 15 -0.64 -46.14 -16.64
CA PRO A 15 -0.28 -46.86 -17.86
C PRO A 15 -0.40 -46.06 -19.14
N ALA A 16 0.31 -46.44 -20.19
CA ALA A 16 0.33 -45.75 -21.49
C ALA A 16 -1.06 -45.65 -22.20
N ALA A 17 -2.03 -46.49 -21.81
CA ALA A 17 -3.42 -46.38 -22.26
C ALA A 17 -4.09 -45.04 -21.90
N LEU A 18 -3.56 -44.31 -20.92
CA LEU A 18 -3.99 -42.95 -20.55
C LEU A 18 -3.55 -41.90 -21.54
N ALA A 19 -2.65 -42.20 -22.48
CA ALA A 19 -2.11 -41.25 -23.44
C ALA A 19 -3.17 -40.58 -24.36
N THR A 20 -4.29 -41.25 -24.60
CA THR A 20 -5.40 -40.73 -25.41
C THR A 20 -6.29 -39.76 -24.63
N ASP A 21 -6.33 -39.85 -23.30
CA ASP A 21 -7.13 -38.97 -22.44
C ASP A 21 -6.28 -37.86 -21.73
N THR A 22 -4.96 -37.91 -21.93
CA THR A 22 -4.02 -36.93 -21.36
C THR A 22 -3.94 -35.60 -22.11
N ALA A 23 -4.75 -35.38 -23.14
CA ALA A 23 -4.76 -34.12 -23.90
C ALA A 23 -4.95 -32.86 -23.04
N HIS A 24 -5.39 -32.99 -21.78
CA HIS A 24 -5.59 -31.89 -20.81
C HIS A 24 -4.56 -31.89 -19.67
N CYS A 25 -3.63 -32.87 -19.68
CA CYS A 25 -2.51 -32.90 -18.75
C CYS A 25 -1.21 -32.70 -19.54
N PRO A 26 -0.80 -31.47 -19.77
CA PRO A 26 0.39 -31.18 -20.56
C PRO A 26 1.63 -31.86 -19.92
N THR A 27 2.52 -32.38 -20.75
CA THR A 27 3.89 -32.73 -20.35
C THR A 27 4.57 -31.50 -19.83
N LEU A 28 4.65 -31.34 -18.52
CA LEU A 28 4.98 -30.09 -17.89
C LEU A 28 6.42 -29.95 -17.55
N ILE A 29 6.94 -28.79 -17.83
CA ILE A 29 8.25 -28.32 -17.41
C ILE A 29 8.09 -27.73 -16.01
N ALA A 30 8.42 -28.45 -14.95
CA ALA A 30 8.34 -27.97 -13.59
C ALA A 30 9.73 -27.83 -12.96
N ALA A 31 9.99 -26.71 -12.37
CA ALA A 31 11.29 -26.40 -11.75
C ALA A 31 11.35 -26.74 -10.25
N ASP A 32 10.19 -26.95 -9.59
CA ASP A 32 10.11 -27.27 -8.16
C ASP A 32 9.01 -28.28 -7.83
N SER A 33 9.12 -28.93 -6.67
CA SER A 33 8.18 -29.94 -6.18
C SER A 33 6.77 -29.38 -5.92
N ALA A 34 6.65 -28.11 -5.50
CA ALA A 34 5.36 -27.47 -5.24
C ALA A 34 4.59 -27.21 -6.54
N THR A 35 5.29 -26.87 -7.60
CA THR A 35 4.71 -26.70 -8.94
C THR A 35 4.26 -28.04 -9.51
N ILE A 36 5.07 -29.11 -9.36
CA ILE A 36 4.69 -30.47 -9.74
C ILE A 36 3.39 -30.88 -9.05
N GLY A 37 3.31 -30.73 -7.72
CA GLY A 37 2.13 -31.09 -6.95
C GLY A 37 0.86 -30.35 -7.42
N ARG A 38 0.93 -29.04 -7.63
CA ARG A 38 -0.20 -28.25 -8.14
C ARG A 38 -0.67 -28.68 -9.53
N GLN A 39 0.24 -29.09 -10.37
CA GLN A 39 -0.05 -29.53 -11.73
C GLN A 39 -0.71 -30.90 -11.75
N LEU A 40 -0.21 -31.82 -10.93
CA LEU A 40 -0.80 -33.16 -10.77
C LEU A 40 -2.23 -33.04 -10.21
N LEU A 41 -2.47 -32.18 -9.24
CA LEU A 41 -3.83 -31.91 -8.72
C LEU A 41 -4.77 -31.36 -9.81
N ARG A 42 -4.29 -30.52 -10.71
CA ARG A 42 -5.07 -30.03 -11.85
C ARG A 42 -5.42 -31.15 -12.83
N CYS A 43 -4.49 -32.08 -13.06
CA CYS A 43 -4.76 -33.26 -13.90
C CYS A 43 -5.85 -34.14 -13.28
N VAL A 44 -5.75 -34.45 -12.00
CA VAL A 44 -6.77 -35.22 -11.28
C VAL A 44 -8.11 -34.53 -11.34
N ALA A 45 -8.16 -33.22 -11.13
CA ALA A 45 -9.40 -32.44 -11.26
C ALA A 45 -10.01 -32.55 -12.67
N ALA A 46 -9.19 -32.40 -13.73
CA ALA A 46 -9.64 -32.53 -15.11
C ALA A 46 -10.18 -33.93 -15.46
N TRP A 47 -9.60 -34.99 -14.90
CA TRP A 47 -10.14 -36.35 -15.05
C TRP A 47 -11.46 -36.54 -14.31
N ARG A 48 -11.58 -36.02 -13.09
CA ARG A 48 -12.83 -36.04 -12.33
C ARG A 48 -13.95 -35.28 -13.04
N ASP A 49 -13.63 -34.15 -13.67
CA ASP A 49 -14.57 -33.38 -14.49
C ASP A 49 -15.09 -34.18 -15.70
N LYS A 50 -14.29 -35.12 -16.23
CA LYS A 50 -14.68 -36.05 -17.30
C LYS A 50 -15.46 -37.28 -16.82
N GLY A 51 -15.65 -37.42 -15.52
CA GLY A 51 -16.42 -38.53 -14.93
C GLY A 51 -15.60 -39.63 -14.27
N TYR A 52 -14.31 -39.50 -14.21
CA TYR A 52 -13.45 -40.46 -13.51
C TYR A 52 -13.32 -40.05 -12.04
N LEU A 53 -14.38 -40.25 -11.26
CA LEU A 53 -14.45 -39.72 -9.88
C LEU A 53 -13.42 -40.36 -8.94
N GLU A 54 -12.98 -41.57 -9.23
CA GLU A 54 -11.94 -42.31 -8.48
C GLU A 54 -10.52 -41.97 -8.94
N ALA A 55 -10.39 -41.02 -9.90
CA ALA A 55 -9.07 -40.67 -10.43
C ALA A 55 -8.12 -40.23 -9.32
N SER A 56 -6.96 -40.89 -9.26
CA SER A 56 -5.87 -40.63 -8.33
C SER A 56 -4.51 -40.71 -9.00
N ILE A 57 -3.51 -40.15 -8.36
CA ILE A 57 -2.10 -40.38 -8.68
C ILE A 57 -1.49 -41.09 -7.50
N ASP A 58 -1.18 -42.36 -7.69
CA ASP A 58 -0.81 -43.27 -6.61
C ASP A 58 0.67 -43.13 -6.22
N SER A 59 1.54 -42.86 -7.20
CA SER A 59 2.97 -42.72 -6.94
C SER A 59 3.68 -41.89 -8.01
N LEU A 60 4.82 -41.33 -7.63
CA LEU A 60 5.74 -40.63 -8.50
C LEU A 60 7.10 -41.29 -8.45
N VAL A 61 7.60 -41.70 -9.60
CA VAL A 61 8.92 -42.33 -9.73
C VAL A 61 9.83 -41.37 -10.51
N PHE A 62 10.90 -40.96 -9.89
CA PHE A 62 11.93 -40.16 -10.52
C PHE A 62 12.91 -41.08 -11.25
N THR A 63 12.75 -41.23 -12.56
CA THR A 63 13.62 -42.08 -13.37
C THR A 63 14.95 -41.42 -13.71
N THR A 64 14.94 -40.11 -13.88
CA THR A 64 16.12 -39.23 -14.01
C THR A 64 15.82 -37.88 -13.39
N PRO A 65 16.81 -36.98 -13.15
CA PRO A 65 16.56 -35.64 -12.65
C PRO A 65 15.58 -34.80 -13.50
N THR A 66 15.42 -35.19 -14.77
CA THR A 66 14.57 -34.48 -15.74
C THR A 66 13.34 -35.27 -16.17
N ARG A 67 13.11 -36.47 -15.62
CA ARG A 67 12.00 -37.34 -16.04
C ARG A 67 11.29 -37.96 -14.84
N ILE A 68 10.01 -37.65 -14.71
CA ILE A 68 9.13 -38.14 -13.65
C ILE A 68 8.06 -39.03 -14.28
N LEU A 69 7.89 -40.23 -13.77
CA LEU A 69 6.81 -41.14 -14.13
C LEU A 69 5.73 -41.06 -13.04
N ALA A 70 4.53 -40.60 -13.40
CA ALA A 70 3.38 -40.58 -12.53
C ALA A 70 2.49 -41.80 -12.79
N HIS A 71 2.33 -42.66 -11.80
CA HIS A 71 1.39 -43.78 -11.85
C HIS A 71 0.00 -43.25 -11.46
N ALA A 72 -0.91 -43.24 -12.42
CA ALA A 72 -2.26 -42.75 -12.25
C ALA A 72 -3.26 -43.91 -12.38
N HIS A 73 -4.30 -43.84 -11.56
CA HIS A 73 -5.47 -44.71 -11.62
C HIS A 73 -6.69 -43.87 -11.98
N LEU A 74 -7.44 -44.21 -13.04
CA LEU A 74 -8.63 -43.46 -13.45
C LEU A 74 -9.91 -43.99 -12.83
N GLY A 75 -10.00 -45.31 -12.61
CA GLY A 75 -11.24 -45.98 -12.23
C GLY A 75 -12.31 -45.96 -13.34
N PRO A 76 -13.53 -46.41 -13.04
CA PRO A 76 -14.64 -46.37 -13.98
C PRO A 76 -15.13 -44.97 -14.26
N ARG A 77 -15.71 -44.76 -15.45
CA ARG A 77 -16.33 -43.50 -15.80
C ARG A 77 -17.80 -43.49 -15.36
N TYR A 78 -18.15 -42.57 -14.45
CA TYR A 78 -19.47 -42.46 -13.88
C TYR A 78 -20.34 -41.42 -14.60
N ARG A 79 -21.66 -41.64 -14.58
CA ARG A 79 -22.66 -40.61 -14.88
C ARG A 79 -23.17 -40.06 -13.56
N VAL A 80 -23.19 -38.73 -13.42
CA VAL A 80 -23.64 -38.07 -12.19
C VAL A 80 -25.12 -37.70 -12.29
N MET A 81 -25.91 -38.13 -11.32
CA MET A 81 -27.27 -37.63 -11.08
C MET A 81 -27.26 -36.76 -9.82
N ALA A 82 -27.70 -35.51 -9.94
CA ALA A 82 -27.80 -34.61 -8.81
C ALA A 82 -29.23 -34.55 -8.29
N PHE A 83 -29.38 -34.70 -6.98
CA PHE A 83 -30.64 -34.46 -6.27
C PHE A 83 -30.42 -33.31 -5.28
N SER A 84 -31.33 -32.38 -5.24
CA SER A 84 -31.38 -31.33 -4.23
C SER A 84 -32.74 -31.30 -3.57
N ASN A 85 -32.72 -31.11 -2.25
CA ASN A 85 -33.94 -30.76 -1.51
C ASN A 85 -34.25 -29.27 -1.62
N ASP A 86 -33.39 -28.50 -2.30
CA ASP A 86 -33.52 -27.05 -2.46
C ASP A 86 -34.09 -26.68 -3.84
N THR A 87 -34.78 -25.55 -3.94
CA THR A 87 -35.43 -25.02 -5.14
C THR A 87 -34.47 -24.61 -6.26
N ILE A 88 -33.18 -24.61 -6.03
CA ILE A 88 -32.14 -24.16 -6.97
C ILE A 88 -31.81 -25.20 -8.04
N LEU A 89 -32.06 -26.49 -7.78
CA LEU A 89 -31.82 -27.58 -8.72
C LEU A 89 -33.13 -28.23 -9.13
N PRO A 90 -33.33 -28.48 -10.44
CA PRO A 90 -34.50 -29.23 -10.88
C PRO A 90 -34.45 -30.64 -10.27
N ARG A 91 -35.56 -31.05 -9.66
CA ARG A 91 -35.72 -32.41 -9.13
C ARG A 91 -35.42 -33.42 -10.24
N ARG A 92 -34.38 -34.26 -10.06
CA ARG A 92 -33.92 -35.30 -10.99
C ARG A 92 -33.42 -34.78 -12.34
N ALA A 93 -32.22 -34.18 -12.35
CA ALA A 93 -31.48 -33.94 -13.59
C ALA A 93 -30.33 -34.94 -13.69
N THR A 94 -30.25 -35.73 -14.74
CA THR A 94 -29.02 -36.44 -15.10
C THR A 94 -28.11 -35.43 -15.73
N ILE A 95 -26.99 -35.12 -15.07
CA ILE A 95 -26.06 -34.08 -15.51
C ILE A 95 -24.83 -34.81 -16.02
N ALA A 96 -24.39 -34.49 -17.25
CA ALA A 96 -23.06 -34.92 -17.70
C ALA A 96 -22.00 -34.33 -16.75
N VAL A 97 -20.91 -35.03 -16.55
CA VAL A 97 -19.91 -34.63 -15.54
C VAL A 97 -19.29 -33.28 -15.86
N ASP A 98 -19.12 -32.94 -17.13
CA ASP A 98 -18.74 -31.63 -17.62
C ASP A 98 -19.74 -30.51 -17.24
N ALA A 99 -21.03 -30.85 -17.16
CA ALA A 99 -22.06 -29.94 -16.66
C ALA A 99 -22.07 -29.84 -15.11
N ALA A 100 -21.53 -30.83 -14.40
CA ALA A 100 -21.41 -30.77 -12.92
C ALA A 100 -20.49 -29.65 -12.45
N THR A 101 -19.40 -29.38 -13.17
CA THR A 101 -18.50 -28.24 -12.88
C THR A 101 -19.21 -26.90 -13.14
N ALA A 102 -19.95 -26.79 -14.22
CA ALA A 102 -20.77 -25.60 -14.50
C ALA A 102 -21.89 -25.42 -13.47
N LEU A 103 -22.47 -26.51 -12.98
CA LEU A 103 -23.47 -26.49 -11.93
C LEU A 103 -22.89 -26.10 -10.57
N SER A 104 -21.72 -26.67 -10.19
CA SER A 104 -21.03 -26.31 -8.95
C SER A 104 -20.66 -24.83 -8.93
N LYS A 105 -20.25 -24.28 -10.07
CA LYS A 105 -19.99 -22.83 -10.23
C LYS A 105 -21.27 -21.99 -10.05
N ARG A 106 -22.38 -22.40 -10.68
CA ARG A 106 -23.68 -21.72 -10.51
C ARG A 106 -24.20 -21.80 -9.08
N ILE A 107 -24.03 -22.93 -8.41
CA ILE A 107 -24.37 -23.09 -7.00
C ILE A 107 -23.49 -22.15 -6.16
N ALA A 108 -22.18 -22.13 -6.39
CA ALA A 108 -21.25 -21.25 -5.69
C ALA A 108 -21.60 -19.76 -5.90
N GLU A 109 -22.00 -19.35 -7.10
CA GLU A 109 -22.45 -17.99 -7.42
C GLU A 109 -23.79 -17.61 -6.74
N SER A 110 -24.65 -18.58 -6.44
CA SER A 110 -25.96 -18.37 -5.78
C SER A 110 -25.90 -18.43 -4.26
N LEU A 111 -24.75 -18.82 -3.70
CA LEU A 111 -24.56 -18.97 -2.26
C LEU A 111 -24.26 -17.64 -1.58
N SER A 112 -24.88 -17.44 -0.42
CA SER A 112 -24.36 -16.50 0.55
C SER A 112 -23.05 -17.04 1.15
N PRO A 113 -22.07 -16.19 1.48
CA PRO A 113 -20.84 -16.62 2.17
C PRO A 113 -21.07 -17.39 3.49
N ASN A 114 -22.28 -17.30 4.04
CA ASN A 114 -22.70 -18.02 5.25
C ASN A 114 -23.31 -19.38 4.99
N ASP A 115 -23.51 -19.75 3.73
CA ASP A 115 -24.11 -21.04 3.40
C ASP A 115 -23.06 -22.14 3.36
N ARG A 116 -23.34 -23.25 3.99
CA ARG A 116 -22.55 -24.47 3.92
C ARG A 116 -23.29 -25.46 3.04
N ILE A 117 -22.62 -25.92 1.99
CA ILE A 117 -23.11 -27.03 1.20
C ILE A 117 -22.42 -28.31 1.67
N ALA A 118 -23.20 -29.30 2.02
CA ALA A 118 -22.73 -30.65 2.14
C ALA A 118 -23.20 -31.43 0.91
N VAL A 119 -22.24 -31.99 0.17
CA VAL A 119 -22.51 -32.87 -0.96
C VAL A 119 -22.16 -34.28 -0.51
N SER A 120 -23.15 -35.14 -0.37
CA SER A 120 -22.95 -36.57 -0.15
C SER A 120 -23.05 -37.29 -1.48
N LEU A 121 -22.04 -38.09 -1.80
CA LEU A 121 -22.01 -38.92 -3.01
C LEU A 121 -22.29 -40.35 -2.61
N SER A 122 -23.28 -40.97 -3.24
CA SER A 122 -23.56 -42.39 -3.14
C SER A 122 -23.44 -43.04 -4.53
N ILE A 123 -22.72 -44.14 -4.61
CA ILE A 123 -22.48 -44.87 -5.86
C ILE A 123 -23.50 -46.01 -5.95
N HIS A 124 -24.28 -46.03 -7.03
CA HIS A 124 -25.15 -47.13 -7.39
C HIS A 124 -24.82 -47.59 -8.81
N ASP A 125 -24.21 -48.75 -8.94
CA ASP A 125 -23.71 -49.32 -10.19
C ASP A 125 -22.79 -48.33 -10.97
N SER A 126 -23.26 -47.87 -12.13
CA SER A 126 -22.53 -46.87 -12.97
C SER A 126 -23.01 -45.43 -12.77
N THR A 127 -23.88 -45.19 -11.77
CA THR A 127 -24.46 -43.90 -11.50
C THR A 127 -24.06 -43.40 -10.13
N VAL A 128 -23.60 -42.16 -10.07
CA VAL A 128 -23.33 -41.45 -8.81
C VAL A 128 -24.48 -40.52 -8.50
N VAL A 129 -25.07 -40.73 -7.34
CA VAL A 129 -26.10 -39.84 -6.81
C VAL A 129 -25.45 -38.82 -5.89
N ALA A 130 -25.52 -37.56 -6.28
CA ALA A 130 -25.07 -36.44 -5.44
C ALA A 130 -26.26 -35.83 -4.72
N ALA A 131 -26.33 -35.98 -3.40
CA ALA A 131 -27.31 -35.25 -2.59
C ALA A 131 -26.68 -33.97 -2.06
N VAL A 132 -27.29 -32.85 -2.40
CA VAL A 132 -26.85 -31.51 -2.01
C VAL A 132 -27.73 -31.00 -0.89
N THR A 133 -27.18 -30.77 0.26
CA THR A 133 -27.88 -30.12 1.40
C THR A 133 -27.23 -28.75 1.65
N ARG A 134 -28.08 -27.76 1.88
CA ARG A 134 -27.67 -26.38 2.19
C ARG A 134 -28.02 -26.08 3.63
N ASP A 135 -27.03 -25.79 4.40
CA ASP A 135 -27.15 -25.28 5.76
C ASP A 135 -26.62 -23.85 5.83
N SER A 136 -27.36 -22.96 6.48
CA SER A 136 -26.88 -21.61 6.75
C SER A 136 -26.19 -21.57 8.09
N ILE A 137 -24.93 -21.14 8.12
CA ILE A 137 -24.18 -20.98 9.36
C ILE A 137 -24.62 -19.66 10.00
N ALA A 138 -25.32 -19.76 11.12
CA ALA A 138 -25.70 -18.60 11.91
C ALA A 138 -24.45 -17.88 12.44
N ARG A 139 -24.57 -16.57 12.66
CA ARG A 139 -23.52 -15.80 13.34
C ARG A 139 -23.31 -16.33 14.76
N SER A 140 -22.07 -16.64 15.10
CA SER A 140 -21.70 -17.18 16.40
C SER A 140 -21.00 -16.12 17.24
N LEU A 141 -21.16 -16.18 18.57
CA LEU A 141 -20.48 -15.28 19.50
C LEU A 141 -18.97 -15.49 19.41
N LEU A 142 -18.21 -14.42 19.17
CA LEU A 142 -16.74 -14.49 19.14
C LEU A 142 -16.19 -14.55 20.58
N ILE A 143 -15.67 -15.70 20.98
CA ILE A 143 -15.18 -15.94 22.34
C ILE A 143 -13.70 -15.61 22.44
N ALA A 144 -12.90 -16.00 21.44
CA ALA A 144 -11.46 -15.80 21.47
C ALA A 144 -10.89 -15.47 20.08
N ILE A 145 -9.76 -14.78 20.08
CA ILE A 145 -8.91 -14.59 18.90
C ILE A 145 -7.56 -15.22 19.25
N ARG A 146 -7.16 -16.24 18.51
CA ARG A 146 -5.87 -16.92 18.65
C ARG A 146 -4.90 -16.44 17.58
N GLN A 147 -3.67 -16.18 17.96
CA GLN A 147 -2.59 -15.82 17.06
C GLN A 147 -1.63 -17.00 16.96
N ASP A 148 -1.78 -17.80 15.90
CA ASP A 148 -1.04 -19.06 15.71
C ASP A 148 0.23 -18.88 14.86
N GLY A 149 0.45 -17.68 14.32
CA GLY A 149 1.63 -17.32 13.54
C GLY A 149 2.85 -16.92 14.39
N PRO A 150 4.03 -16.74 13.75
CA PRO A 150 5.26 -16.32 14.43
C PRO A 150 5.23 -14.86 14.91
N LEU A 151 4.40 -14.00 14.32
CA LEU A 151 4.18 -12.65 14.81
C LEU A 151 2.95 -12.64 15.72
N LYS A 152 3.14 -12.13 16.94
CA LYS A 152 2.05 -11.86 17.87
C LYS A 152 1.96 -10.36 18.12
N LEU A 153 0.85 -9.76 17.70
CA LEU A 153 0.51 -8.38 18.00
C LEU A 153 -0.08 -8.30 19.41
N HIS A 154 -0.04 -7.13 20.00
CA HIS A 154 -0.67 -6.94 21.31
C HIS A 154 -2.19 -7.15 21.18
N ASP A 155 -2.79 -8.00 22.03
CA ASP A 155 -4.19 -8.44 21.89
C ASP A 155 -5.21 -7.31 21.88
N ARG A 156 -4.99 -6.26 22.67
CA ARG A 156 -5.88 -5.08 22.68
C ARG A 156 -5.84 -4.34 21.35
N THR A 157 -4.65 -4.17 20.79
CA THR A 157 -4.45 -3.51 19.50
C THR A 157 -5.10 -4.32 18.37
N LEU A 158 -4.90 -5.65 18.38
CA LEU A 158 -5.48 -6.54 17.39
C LEU A 158 -7.01 -6.50 17.42
N ARG A 159 -7.63 -6.58 18.60
CA ARG A 159 -9.08 -6.49 18.76
C ARG A 159 -9.65 -5.16 18.27
N ALA A 160 -8.98 -4.06 18.60
CA ALA A 160 -9.37 -2.74 18.12
C ALA A 160 -9.23 -2.58 16.61
N LEU A 161 -8.18 -3.18 16.01
CA LEU A 161 -7.95 -3.18 14.59
C LEU A 161 -9.05 -3.95 13.83
N LEU A 162 -9.38 -5.14 14.32
CA LEU A 162 -10.41 -5.99 13.73
C LEU A 162 -11.84 -5.53 14.10
N GLN A 163 -11.96 -4.59 15.04
CA GLN A 163 -13.22 -4.05 15.55
C GLN A 163 -14.13 -5.10 16.21
N TYR A 164 -13.54 -6.11 16.86
CA TYR A 164 -14.28 -7.13 17.61
C TYR A 164 -14.13 -6.96 19.13
N ARG A 165 -15.24 -7.20 19.82
CA ARG A 165 -15.29 -7.32 21.29
C ARG A 165 -15.59 -8.76 21.66
N LEU A 166 -14.68 -9.42 22.39
CA LEU A 166 -14.87 -10.80 22.83
C LEU A 166 -16.08 -10.91 23.77
N GLY A 167 -16.87 -11.95 23.58
CA GLY A 167 -18.08 -12.19 24.37
C GLY A 167 -19.26 -11.25 24.05
N VAL A 168 -19.12 -10.35 23.04
CA VAL A 168 -20.16 -9.41 22.64
C VAL A 168 -20.40 -9.44 21.12
N SER A 169 -19.33 -9.38 20.35
CA SER A 169 -19.43 -9.36 18.88
C SER A 169 -19.71 -10.75 18.33
N THR A 170 -20.56 -10.84 17.32
CA THR A 170 -20.78 -12.08 16.57
C THR A 170 -19.96 -12.09 15.31
N ILE A 171 -19.55 -13.28 14.87
CA ILE A 171 -18.76 -13.50 13.65
C ILE A 171 -19.39 -14.60 12.80
N ALA A 172 -19.28 -14.49 11.49
CA ALA A 172 -19.74 -15.47 10.52
C ALA A 172 -18.66 -15.69 9.45
N PRO A 173 -18.71 -16.78 8.67
CA PRO A 173 -17.79 -17.01 7.55
C PRO A 173 -17.71 -15.84 6.56
N SER A 174 -18.81 -15.13 6.33
CA SER A 174 -18.87 -13.94 5.48
C SER A 174 -18.01 -12.76 5.96
N ASP A 175 -17.59 -12.76 7.22
CA ASP A 175 -16.73 -11.71 7.77
C ASP A 175 -15.25 -11.96 7.45
N LEU A 176 -14.87 -13.16 6.99
CA LEU A 176 -13.48 -13.54 6.74
C LEU A 176 -12.83 -12.68 5.64
N ASP A 177 -13.54 -12.40 4.54
CA ASP A 177 -13.03 -11.57 3.44
C ASP A 177 -12.69 -10.14 3.92
N ARG A 178 -13.55 -9.60 4.80
CA ARG A 178 -13.28 -8.31 5.44
C ARG A 178 -12.04 -8.38 6.30
N LEU A 179 -11.87 -9.46 7.08
CA LEU A 179 -10.70 -9.67 7.93
C LEU A 179 -9.43 -9.81 7.09
N GLU A 180 -9.47 -10.56 5.99
CA GLU A 180 -8.35 -10.67 5.05
C GLU A 180 -7.96 -9.29 4.49
N THR A 181 -8.95 -8.49 4.08
CA THR A 181 -8.71 -7.12 3.61
C THR A 181 -8.02 -6.26 4.67
N ILE A 182 -8.46 -6.33 5.93
CA ILE A 182 -7.83 -5.60 7.04
C ILE A 182 -6.39 -6.10 7.27
N LEU A 183 -6.18 -7.41 7.29
CA LEU A 183 -4.86 -7.99 7.49
C LEU A 183 -3.90 -7.68 6.32
N ALA A 184 -4.41 -7.69 5.09
CA ALA A 184 -3.65 -7.31 3.90
C ALA A 184 -3.23 -5.84 3.89
N SER A 185 -3.99 -4.97 4.56
CA SER A 185 -3.67 -3.54 4.69
C SER A 185 -2.63 -3.24 5.76
N LEU A 186 -2.19 -4.22 6.54
CA LEU A 186 -1.16 -4.01 7.56
C LEU A 186 0.23 -3.96 6.93
N PRO A 187 0.94 -2.82 7.00
CA PRO A 187 2.28 -2.72 6.40
C PRO A 187 3.32 -3.55 7.13
N TYR A 188 3.14 -3.82 8.45
CA TYR A 188 4.10 -4.49 9.34
C TYR A 188 3.78 -5.97 9.61
N ALA A 189 2.64 -6.47 9.10
CA ALA A 189 2.25 -7.86 9.25
C ALA A 189 1.76 -8.42 7.91
N ARG A 190 1.91 -9.72 7.74
CA ARG A 190 1.32 -10.46 6.62
C ARG A 190 0.61 -11.70 7.13
N ALA A 191 -0.53 -12.02 6.55
CA ALA A 191 -1.15 -13.32 6.74
C ALA A 191 -0.34 -14.40 6.02
N ILE A 192 -0.01 -15.50 6.71
CA ILE A 192 0.63 -16.69 6.13
C ILE A 192 -0.45 -17.60 5.54
N HIS A 193 -1.59 -17.67 6.23
CA HIS A 193 -2.78 -18.39 5.81
C HIS A 193 -4.00 -17.51 6.01
N ALA A 194 -5.07 -17.81 5.28
CA ALA A 194 -6.37 -17.19 5.48
C ALA A 194 -6.83 -17.34 6.95
N PRO A 195 -7.56 -16.37 7.51
CA PRO A 195 -8.18 -16.51 8.81
C PRO A 195 -9.14 -17.71 8.83
N VAL A 196 -9.17 -18.44 9.95
CA VAL A 196 -10.02 -19.62 10.12
C VAL A 196 -10.94 -19.43 11.31
N LEU A 197 -12.20 -19.84 11.18
CA LEU A 197 -13.15 -19.90 12.28
C LEU A 197 -13.29 -21.34 12.76
N GLU A 198 -13.05 -21.56 14.04
CA GLU A 198 -13.34 -22.78 14.77
C GLU A 198 -14.67 -22.56 15.52
N PHE A 199 -15.68 -23.36 15.22
CA PHE A 199 -16.96 -23.30 15.90
C PHE A 199 -16.99 -24.33 17.04
N ILE A 200 -17.30 -23.84 18.24
CA ILE A 200 -17.45 -24.63 19.45
C ILE A 200 -18.85 -24.40 20.02
N PRO A 201 -19.35 -25.24 20.94
CA PRO A 201 -20.71 -25.09 21.48
C PRO A 201 -21.00 -23.71 22.09
N GLU A 202 -20.00 -23.07 22.68
CA GLU A 202 -20.09 -21.75 23.33
C GLU A 202 -20.00 -20.59 22.35
N GLY A 203 -19.56 -20.81 21.07
CA GLY A 203 -19.43 -19.78 20.07
C GLY A 203 -18.35 -20.06 19.02
N ALA A 204 -17.57 -19.06 18.65
CA ALA A 204 -16.51 -19.17 17.66
C ALA A 204 -15.16 -18.65 18.16
N ILE A 205 -14.09 -19.29 17.72
CA ILE A 205 -12.71 -18.87 17.91
C ILE A 205 -12.14 -18.46 16.54
N LEU A 206 -11.57 -17.26 16.47
CA LEU A 206 -10.91 -16.79 15.26
C LEU A 206 -9.41 -17.09 15.34
N HIS A 207 -8.89 -17.88 14.42
CA HIS A 207 -7.48 -18.20 14.28
C HIS A 207 -6.82 -17.28 13.23
N LEU A 208 -5.73 -16.64 13.61
CA LEU A 208 -4.95 -15.74 12.75
C LEU A 208 -3.51 -16.21 12.66
N PHE A 209 -3.03 -16.33 11.43
CA PHE A 209 -1.68 -16.81 11.12
C PHE A 209 -0.84 -15.66 10.59
N LEU A 210 -0.19 -14.90 11.48
CA LEU A 210 0.55 -13.70 11.12
C LEU A 210 2.06 -13.91 11.17
N ALA A 211 2.75 -13.34 10.18
CA ALA A 211 4.20 -13.18 10.18
C ALA A 211 4.59 -11.72 10.05
N ALA A 212 5.77 -11.37 10.55
CA ALA A 212 6.32 -10.04 10.40
C ALA A 212 6.61 -9.74 8.91
N ARG A 213 6.35 -8.50 8.53
CA ARG A 213 6.76 -7.93 7.25
C ARG A 213 7.83 -6.88 7.50
N LYS A 214 8.80 -6.78 6.61
CA LYS A 214 9.78 -5.68 6.61
C LYS A 214 9.06 -4.37 6.29
N ALA A 215 8.68 -3.63 7.31
CA ALA A 215 7.91 -2.39 7.20
C ALA A 215 8.70 -1.14 7.55
N ASN A 216 9.83 -1.33 8.23
CA ASN A 216 10.74 -0.24 8.55
C ASN A 216 11.50 0.17 7.30
N THR A 217 11.54 1.46 7.03
CA THR A 217 12.26 1.97 5.86
C THR A 217 13.25 3.04 6.26
N LEU A 218 14.41 2.99 5.66
CA LEU A 218 15.38 4.08 5.61
C LEU A 218 15.56 4.45 4.15
N GLN A 219 15.23 5.68 3.80
CA GLN A 219 15.38 6.20 2.46
C GLN A 219 16.39 7.34 2.47
N ALA A 220 17.33 7.33 1.55
CA ALA A 220 18.28 8.41 1.35
C ALA A 220 18.31 8.83 -0.12
N GLY A 221 18.39 10.13 -0.35
CA GLY A 221 18.57 10.72 -1.67
C GLY A 221 19.73 11.70 -1.64
N VAL A 222 20.54 11.67 -2.68
CA VAL A 222 21.64 12.61 -2.86
C VAL A 222 21.59 13.15 -4.28
N GLY A 223 21.83 14.43 -4.43
CA GLY A 223 21.94 15.08 -5.71
C GLY A 223 22.99 16.20 -5.68
N PHE A 224 23.30 16.73 -6.83
CA PHE A 224 24.21 17.84 -6.98
C PHE A 224 23.67 18.82 -8.02
N GLN A 225 23.97 20.10 -7.83
CA GLN A 225 23.55 21.16 -8.74
C GLN A 225 24.68 22.19 -8.91
N PRO A 226 24.81 22.79 -10.10
CA PRO A 226 25.74 23.90 -10.29
C PRO A 226 25.40 25.07 -9.35
N ARG A 227 26.43 25.71 -8.81
CA ARG A 227 26.23 26.93 -8.01
C ARG A 227 25.69 28.07 -8.89
N PRO A 228 24.80 28.91 -8.34
CA PRO A 228 24.32 30.10 -9.05
C PRO A 228 25.47 31.04 -9.44
N SER A 229 26.60 31.00 -8.73
CA SER A 229 27.81 31.77 -9.06
C SER A 229 28.61 31.24 -10.25
N GLY A 230 28.19 30.14 -10.85
CA GLY A 230 28.86 29.48 -11.98
C GLY A 230 30.16 28.76 -11.63
N LYS A 231 30.64 28.83 -10.39
CA LYS A 231 31.87 28.13 -9.93
C LYS A 231 31.54 27.13 -8.84
N GLY A 232 31.71 25.83 -9.14
CA GLY A 232 31.53 24.73 -8.21
C GLY A 232 30.13 24.12 -8.20
N VAL A 233 29.95 23.10 -7.36
CA VAL A 233 28.77 22.29 -7.24
C VAL A 233 28.28 22.34 -5.80
N ASP A 234 26.98 22.47 -5.59
CA ASP A 234 26.33 22.30 -4.31
C ASP A 234 25.72 20.91 -4.24
N PHE A 235 25.94 20.24 -3.12
CA PHE A 235 25.30 18.97 -2.81
C PHE A 235 24.01 19.23 -2.05
N TYR A 236 22.98 18.49 -2.37
CA TYR A 236 21.73 18.42 -1.64
C TYR A 236 21.42 16.98 -1.29
N GLY A 237 20.62 16.78 -0.26
CA GLY A 237 20.29 15.44 0.16
C GLY A 237 19.03 15.36 1.02
N SER A 238 18.51 14.16 1.15
CA SER A 238 17.43 13.84 2.06
C SER A 238 17.65 12.48 2.71
N ALA A 239 17.16 12.34 3.93
CA ALA A 239 17.09 11.08 4.64
C ALA A 239 15.73 10.99 5.33
N ASP A 240 15.03 9.88 5.14
CA ASP A 240 13.74 9.61 5.76
C ASP A 240 13.80 8.25 6.44
N ILE A 241 13.32 8.20 7.66
CA ILE A 241 13.18 6.99 8.46
C ILE A 241 11.69 6.84 8.77
N ASP A 242 11.12 5.67 8.48
CA ASP A 242 9.75 5.31 8.87
C ASP A 242 9.80 3.96 9.58
N LEU A 243 9.57 3.99 10.89
CA LEU A 243 9.56 2.82 11.76
C LEU A 243 8.12 2.52 12.15
N ARG A 244 7.69 1.29 11.94
CA ARG A 244 6.30 0.88 12.14
C ARG A 244 6.22 -0.32 13.08
N SER A 245 5.36 -0.21 14.09
CA SER A 245 5.02 -1.30 15.02
C SER A 245 6.23 -1.93 15.72
N LEU A 246 7.21 -1.12 16.15
CA LEU A 246 8.38 -1.57 16.90
C LEU A 246 7.99 -2.30 18.20
N PHE A 247 6.96 -1.80 18.89
CA PHE A 247 6.41 -2.38 20.11
C PHE A 247 5.19 -3.28 19.87
N LYS A 248 4.92 -3.65 18.58
CA LYS A 248 3.79 -4.53 18.20
C LYS A 248 2.40 -3.96 18.52
N GLN A 249 2.29 -2.64 18.65
CA GLN A 249 1.07 -1.91 18.98
C GLN A 249 0.54 -1.05 17.82
N GLY A 250 1.18 -1.12 16.64
CA GLY A 250 0.80 -0.33 15.47
C GLY A 250 1.23 1.13 15.55
N GLU A 251 2.21 1.44 16.41
CA GLU A 251 2.82 2.77 16.49
C GLU A 251 3.68 3.05 15.26
N ARG A 252 3.91 4.34 15.00
CA ARG A 252 4.72 4.82 13.88
C ARG A 252 5.62 5.96 14.32
N LEU A 253 6.91 5.84 14.03
CA LEU A 253 7.89 6.91 14.18
C LEU A 253 8.44 7.28 12.81
N ARG A 254 8.23 8.53 12.41
CA ARG A 254 8.85 9.11 11.22
C ARG A 254 9.87 10.14 11.63
N ALA A 255 11.02 10.12 10.98
CA ALA A 255 11.98 11.20 11.02
C ALA A 255 12.41 11.52 9.60
N SER A 256 12.42 12.78 9.24
CA SER A 256 12.90 13.23 7.94
C SER A 256 13.90 14.36 8.10
N TRP A 257 14.90 14.33 7.27
CA TRP A 257 15.89 15.39 7.10
C TRP A 257 16.02 15.71 5.62
N ARG A 258 16.02 16.99 5.30
CA ARG A 258 16.26 17.50 3.95
C ARG A 258 17.23 18.66 3.99
N SER A 259 18.16 18.69 3.06
CA SER A 259 19.05 19.81 2.82
C SER A 259 19.01 20.16 1.34
N ALA A 260 18.47 21.33 1.01
CA ALA A 260 18.40 21.81 -0.37
C ALA A 260 19.68 22.52 -0.79
N ARG A 261 20.39 23.14 0.16
CA ARG A 261 21.67 23.83 -0.01
C ARG A 261 22.49 23.73 1.28
N ARG A 262 23.75 24.15 1.23
CA ARG A 262 24.72 24.02 2.32
C ARG A 262 24.21 24.47 3.70
N ASN A 263 23.37 25.50 3.77
CA ASN A 263 22.86 26.07 5.02
C ASN A 263 21.33 25.97 5.12
N GLU A 264 20.67 25.22 4.26
CA GLU A 264 19.21 25.01 4.28
C GLU A 264 18.94 23.60 4.79
N HIS A 265 18.28 23.51 5.93
CA HIS A 265 17.92 22.23 6.57
C HIS A 265 16.45 22.25 6.98
N ASP A 266 15.79 21.15 6.72
CA ASP A 266 14.43 20.87 7.19
C ASP A 266 14.44 19.52 7.89
N ILE A 267 14.10 19.51 9.17
CA ILE A 267 14.04 18.32 10.01
C ILE A 267 12.64 18.19 10.57
N SER A 268 12.05 17.01 10.45
CA SER A 268 10.74 16.70 11.03
C SER A 268 10.79 15.36 11.74
N VAL A 269 10.21 15.28 12.91
CA VAL A 269 10.04 14.05 13.68
C VAL A 269 8.58 13.96 14.11
N LYS A 270 7.92 12.84 13.79
CA LYS A 270 6.54 12.57 14.17
C LYS A 270 6.45 11.18 14.79
N ALA A 271 5.95 11.11 16.01
CA ALA A 271 5.67 9.87 16.72
C ALA A 271 4.15 9.73 16.90
N ALA A 272 3.59 8.59 16.50
CA ALA A 272 2.14 8.36 16.54
C ALA A 272 1.82 7.00 17.14
N TRP A 273 0.85 6.98 18.04
CA TRP A 273 0.22 5.79 18.61
C TRP A 273 -1.24 5.76 18.17
N ASN A 274 -1.54 4.95 17.18
CA ASN A 274 -2.84 5.00 16.51
C ASN A 274 -4.00 4.37 17.29
N ARG A 275 -3.72 3.50 18.28
CA ARG A 275 -4.74 2.77 19.04
C ARG A 275 -4.33 2.61 20.49
N VAL A 276 -4.36 3.73 21.21
CA VAL A 276 -3.96 3.77 22.63
C VAL A 276 -4.85 2.84 23.45
N TYR A 277 -4.23 1.93 24.18
CA TYR A 277 -4.91 0.90 25.00
C TYR A 277 -5.94 0.04 24.26
N GLY A 278 -5.81 -0.09 22.92
CA GLY A 278 -6.76 -0.86 22.12
C GLY A 278 -8.10 -0.15 21.88
N SER A 279 -8.12 1.17 22.00
CA SER A 279 -9.29 2.00 21.66
C SER A 279 -9.24 2.43 20.18
N ALA A 280 -10.30 3.09 19.71
CA ALA A 280 -10.30 3.78 18.43
C ALA A 280 -9.54 5.11 18.47
N TRP A 281 -9.09 5.53 19.65
CA TRP A 281 -8.37 6.78 19.85
C TRP A 281 -6.87 6.57 19.75
N GLY A 282 -6.19 7.56 19.18
CA GLY A 282 -4.75 7.64 19.07
C GLY A 282 -4.25 9.02 19.45
N VAL A 283 -2.94 9.13 19.60
CA VAL A 283 -2.24 10.39 19.86
C VAL A 283 -1.01 10.46 18.97
N ALA A 284 -0.63 11.68 18.57
CA ALA A 284 0.67 11.89 17.93
C ALA A 284 1.32 13.16 18.44
N LEU A 285 2.66 13.13 18.42
CA LEU A 285 3.52 14.27 18.71
C LEU A 285 4.36 14.55 17.47
N GLU A 286 4.53 15.81 17.15
CA GLU A 286 5.30 16.24 15.99
C GLU A 286 6.20 17.40 16.37
N THR A 287 7.44 17.40 15.89
CA THR A 287 8.34 18.54 15.96
C THR A 287 8.99 18.78 14.62
N THR A 288 9.13 20.04 14.24
CA THR A 288 9.79 20.44 12.99
C THR A 288 10.77 21.56 13.27
N PHE A 289 11.91 21.50 12.61
CA PHE A 289 12.93 22.52 12.60
C PHE A 289 13.32 22.81 11.16
N THR A 290 13.15 24.04 10.73
CA THR A 290 13.55 24.51 9.40
C THR A 290 14.53 25.66 9.55
N ARG A 291 15.66 25.58 8.88
CA ARG A 291 16.62 26.67 8.76
C ARG A 291 16.86 26.97 7.30
N GLN A 292 16.72 28.22 6.95
CA GLN A 292 16.99 28.72 5.62
C GLN A 292 18.14 29.73 5.67
N ASP A 293 19.31 29.25 5.25
CA ASP A 293 20.54 30.02 5.34
C ASP A 293 20.83 30.52 6.78
N SER A 294 21.51 31.64 6.92
CA SER A 294 21.69 32.32 8.21
C SER A 294 20.58 33.33 8.53
N THR A 295 19.60 33.46 7.63
CA THR A 295 18.64 34.55 7.66
C THR A 295 17.30 34.19 8.31
N ALA A 296 16.90 32.91 8.26
CA ALA A 296 15.61 32.52 8.81
C ALA A 296 15.64 31.14 9.46
N SER A 297 14.92 31.00 10.57
CA SER A 297 14.71 29.74 11.25
C SER A 297 13.28 29.60 11.75
N ARG A 298 12.75 28.39 11.71
CA ARG A 298 11.44 28.00 12.19
C ARG A 298 11.56 26.79 13.08
N PHE A 299 10.99 26.87 14.24
CA PHE A 299 10.81 25.74 15.14
C PHE A 299 9.32 25.57 15.45
N ALA A 300 8.81 24.37 15.31
CA ALA A 300 7.44 24.07 15.67
C ALA A 300 7.35 22.74 16.40
N TRP A 301 6.43 22.67 17.34
CA TRP A 301 6.03 21.44 18.00
C TRP A 301 4.51 21.35 18.06
N GLY A 302 3.97 20.16 18.05
CA GLY A 302 2.53 19.94 18.07
C GLY A 302 2.15 18.60 18.66
N ALA A 303 0.87 18.54 19.04
CA ALA A 303 0.24 17.31 19.50
C ALA A 303 -1.10 17.15 18.79
N SER A 304 -1.49 15.91 18.54
CA SER A 304 -2.78 15.60 17.93
C SER A 304 -3.47 14.44 18.63
N VAL A 305 -4.80 14.50 18.59
CA VAL A 305 -5.69 13.41 18.96
C VAL A 305 -6.28 12.84 17.67
N ARG A 306 -6.31 11.54 17.57
CA ARG A 306 -6.76 10.81 16.39
C ARG A 306 -7.91 9.90 16.76
N PHE A 307 -8.87 9.77 15.87
CA PHE A 307 -9.99 8.85 15.99
C PHE A 307 -10.11 8.03 14.72
N ALA A 308 -10.03 6.70 14.85
CA ALA A 308 -10.12 5.75 13.75
C ALA A 308 -11.49 5.04 13.77
N PRO A 309 -12.52 5.56 13.06
CA PRO A 309 -13.84 4.95 12.98
C PRO A 309 -13.80 3.59 12.28
N THR A 310 -12.88 3.42 11.34
CA THR A 310 -12.62 2.17 10.64
C THR A 310 -11.12 1.86 10.65
N PRO A 311 -10.69 0.63 10.27
CA PRO A 311 -9.25 0.33 10.10
C PRO A 311 -8.55 1.18 9.06
N PHE A 312 -9.29 1.74 8.10
CA PHE A 312 -8.78 2.46 6.94
C PHE A 312 -8.92 3.98 7.02
N GLN A 313 -9.68 4.48 7.98
CA GLN A 313 -10.02 5.90 8.09
C GLN A 313 -9.59 6.45 9.43
N GLN A 314 -9.10 7.67 9.42
CA GLN A 314 -8.69 8.36 10.63
C GLN A 314 -9.04 9.85 10.54
N ILE A 315 -9.58 10.38 11.63
CA ILE A 315 -9.82 11.82 11.82
C ILE A 315 -8.80 12.32 12.83
N GLU A 316 -8.13 13.41 12.54
CA GLU A 316 -7.10 14.00 13.39
C GLU A 316 -7.48 15.44 13.76
N ALA A 317 -7.49 15.75 15.05
CA ALA A 317 -7.53 17.13 15.55
C ALA A 317 -6.16 17.46 16.16
N ALA A 318 -5.52 18.51 15.67
CA ALA A 318 -4.16 18.84 16.07
C ALA A 318 -4.01 20.30 16.52
N TYR A 319 -3.11 20.48 17.48
CA TYR A 319 -2.58 21.77 17.89
C TYR A 319 -1.09 21.82 17.59
N GLN A 320 -0.61 22.95 17.06
CA GLN A 320 0.80 23.19 16.81
C GLN A 320 1.18 24.61 17.22
N HIS A 321 2.26 24.73 17.97
CA HIS A 321 2.90 26.01 18.27
C HIS A 321 4.15 26.16 17.40
N GLU A 322 4.27 27.32 16.75
CA GLU A 322 5.37 27.62 15.84
C GLU A 322 6.03 28.93 16.22
N GLN A 323 7.35 28.94 16.22
CA GLN A 323 8.19 30.12 16.40
C GLN A 323 9.02 30.34 15.13
N LEU A 324 8.92 31.52 14.58
CA LEU A 324 9.65 31.98 13.40
C LEU A 324 10.58 33.11 13.80
N THR A 325 11.83 33.04 13.37
CA THR A 325 12.80 34.12 13.49
C THR A 325 13.37 34.43 12.12
N GLU A 326 13.32 35.65 11.69
CA GLU A 326 13.82 36.10 10.39
C GLU A 326 14.67 37.36 10.57
N LEU A 327 15.85 37.38 9.94
CA LEU A 327 16.71 38.55 9.90
C LEU A 327 16.34 39.39 8.69
N ARG A 328 15.91 40.60 8.94
CA ARG A 328 15.45 41.53 7.89
C ARG A 328 16.34 42.75 7.83
N ARG A 329 16.75 43.12 6.65
CA ARG A 329 17.42 44.40 6.42
C ARG A 329 16.36 45.51 6.32
N ILE A 330 16.50 46.57 7.09
CA ILE A 330 15.62 47.72 6.99
C ILE A 330 15.92 48.44 5.67
N ALA A 331 14.87 48.71 4.88
CA ALA A 331 15.02 49.48 3.64
C ALA A 331 15.62 50.87 3.91
N GLY A 332 16.72 51.20 3.21
CA GLY A 332 17.45 52.45 3.39
C GLY A 332 18.44 52.46 4.55
N SER A 333 18.65 51.36 5.28
CA SER A 333 19.59 51.23 6.38
C SER A 333 20.48 50.00 6.20
N GLN A 334 21.71 50.05 6.75
CA GLN A 334 22.56 48.89 6.88
C GLN A 334 22.17 48.01 8.09
N SER A 335 21.18 48.41 8.86
CA SER A 335 20.77 47.70 10.06
C SER A 335 20.01 46.43 9.73
N ILE A 336 20.38 45.33 10.38
CA ILE A 336 19.69 44.03 10.34
C ILE A 336 18.91 43.91 11.64
N VAL A 337 17.58 43.68 11.52
CA VAL A 337 16.70 43.47 12.67
C VAL A 337 16.16 42.05 12.65
N ALA A 338 16.17 41.41 13.81
CA ALA A 338 15.53 40.12 13.99
C ALA A 338 14.01 40.29 14.20
N GLN A 339 13.22 39.91 13.22
CA GLN A 339 11.76 39.86 13.36
C GLN A 339 11.38 38.46 13.88
N ARG A 340 10.58 38.41 14.93
CA ARG A 340 10.06 37.16 15.51
C ARG A 340 8.56 37.11 15.31
N ALA A 341 8.06 35.91 15.01
CA ALA A 341 6.63 35.65 14.98
C ALA A 341 6.30 34.34 15.69
N GLN A 342 5.15 34.28 16.32
CA GLN A 342 4.62 33.09 16.94
C GLN A 342 3.27 32.77 16.28
N SER A 343 3.05 31.49 15.97
CA SER A 343 1.80 31.04 15.38
C SER A 343 1.21 29.90 16.22
N TYR A 344 -0.06 30.00 16.50
CA TYR A 344 -0.87 28.98 17.15
C TYR A 344 -1.78 28.39 16.09
N LYS A 345 -1.56 27.12 15.73
CA LYS A 345 -2.26 26.44 14.64
C LYS A 345 -3.20 25.38 15.19
N TYR A 346 -4.43 25.40 14.72
CA TYR A 346 -5.44 24.38 15.01
C TYR A 346 -5.82 23.73 13.70
N SER A 347 -5.76 22.41 13.65
CA SER A 347 -5.98 21.68 12.41
C SER A 347 -6.98 20.56 12.61
N LEU A 348 -7.79 20.34 11.57
CA LEU A 348 -8.64 19.17 11.44
C LEU A 348 -8.20 18.41 10.16
N GLY A 349 -7.91 17.12 10.31
CA GLY A 349 -7.46 16.26 9.22
C GLY A 349 -8.33 15.04 9.07
N PHE A 350 -8.38 14.53 7.84
CA PHE A 350 -8.96 13.24 7.49
C PHE A 350 -7.91 12.45 6.71
N GLU A 351 -7.69 11.21 7.11
CA GLU A 351 -6.75 10.28 6.47
C GLU A 351 -7.51 9.02 6.07
N LEU A 352 -7.32 8.59 4.82
CA LEU A 352 -7.78 7.31 4.28
C LEU A 352 -6.53 6.54 3.84
N GLU A 353 -6.31 5.34 4.39
CA GLU A 353 -5.24 4.43 3.97
C GLU A 353 -5.86 3.06 3.69
N ARG A 354 -6.05 2.74 2.41
CA ARG A 354 -6.58 1.45 1.96
C ARG A 354 -5.62 0.84 0.93
N MET A 355 -4.45 0.45 1.41
CA MET A 355 -3.42 -0.20 0.61
C MET A 355 -3.41 -1.70 0.89
N ASN A 356 -3.26 -2.50 -0.15
CA ASN A 356 -3.04 -3.93 -0.05
C ASN A 356 -1.54 -4.22 -0.12
N TYR A 357 -0.93 -4.48 1.02
CA TYR A 357 0.49 -4.79 1.13
C TYR A 357 0.80 -6.28 0.94
N SER A 358 -0.19 -7.16 0.78
CA SER A 358 0.03 -8.60 0.57
C SER A 358 0.59 -8.91 -0.81
N LEU A 359 0.46 -7.99 -1.75
CA LEU A 359 0.96 -8.11 -3.11
C LEU A 359 2.45 -7.72 -3.17
N ASP A 360 3.18 -8.25 -4.13
CA ASP A 360 4.59 -7.89 -4.38
C ASP A 360 4.75 -6.39 -4.66
N TRP A 361 3.74 -5.81 -5.26
CA TRP A 361 3.55 -4.38 -5.44
C TRP A 361 2.30 -3.94 -4.69
N PRO A 362 2.43 -3.10 -3.65
CA PRO A 362 1.27 -2.57 -2.93
C PRO A 362 0.32 -1.85 -3.88
N GLN A 363 -0.97 -2.17 -3.77
CA GLN A 363 -2.04 -1.57 -4.57
C GLN A 363 -3.10 -0.99 -3.65
N GLY A 364 -3.75 0.06 -4.11
CA GLY A 364 -4.80 0.71 -3.34
C GLY A 364 -4.70 2.21 -3.38
N CYS A 365 -5.25 2.87 -2.39
CA CYS A 365 -5.23 4.33 -2.30
C CYS A 365 -4.91 4.79 -0.88
N GLU A 366 -4.20 5.92 -0.80
CA GLU A 366 -4.08 6.72 0.40
C GLU A 366 -4.45 8.18 0.08
N ALA A 367 -5.08 8.85 1.02
CA ALA A 367 -5.42 10.25 0.89
C ALA A 367 -5.40 10.92 2.26
N HIS A 368 -4.88 12.12 2.31
CA HIS A 368 -4.84 12.95 3.50
C HIS A 368 -5.30 14.37 3.16
N VAL A 369 -6.29 14.85 3.86
CA VAL A 369 -6.79 16.24 3.73
C VAL A 369 -6.70 16.89 5.09
N LYS A 370 -6.17 18.10 5.14
CA LYS A 370 -5.97 18.85 6.38
C LYS A 370 -6.36 20.31 6.18
N ALA A 371 -7.27 20.81 7.01
CA ALA A 371 -7.61 22.22 7.14
C ALA A 371 -6.96 22.77 8.41
N THR A 372 -6.36 23.96 8.33
CA THR A 372 -5.63 24.57 9.44
C THR A 372 -6.01 26.06 9.56
N ILE A 373 -6.33 26.47 10.76
CA ILE A 373 -6.48 27.88 11.14
C ILE A 373 -5.28 28.24 12.01
N ALA A 374 -4.59 29.32 11.69
CA ALA A 374 -3.44 29.81 12.43
C ALA A 374 -3.67 31.25 12.92
N ASP A 375 -3.50 31.47 14.22
CA ASP A 375 -3.39 32.82 14.83
C ASP A 375 -1.91 33.18 14.93
N ARG A 376 -1.46 34.08 14.10
CA ARG A 376 -0.06 34.51 14.05
C ARG A 376 0.08 35.89 14.68
N ARG A 377 1.09 36.00 15.55
CA ARG A 377 1.48 37.24 16.22
C ARG A 377 2.93 37.56 15.93
N SER A 378 3.17 38.76 15.43
CA SER A 378 4.50 39.25 15.08
C SER A 378 5.04 40.19 16.16
N SER A 379 6.36 40.25 16.31
CA SER A 379 7.02 41.11 17.31
C SER A 379 6.80 42.60 17.07
N ASP A 380 6.34 42.99 15.88
CA ASP A 380 5.95 44.37 15.54
C ASP A 380 4.50 44.73 15.94
N GLY A 381 3.82 43.83 16.66
CA GLY A 381 2.43 44.02 17.09
C GLY A 381 1.39 43.56 16.07
N GLY A 382 1.80 43.08 14.91
CA GLY A 382 0.89 42.57 13.88
C GLY A 382 0.25 41.24 14.29
N ARG A 383 -1.07 41.09 14.09
CA ARG A 383 -1.82 39.87 14.28
C ARG A 383 -2.51 39.47 12.99
N ARG A 384 -2.40 38.20 12.61
CA ARG A 384 -3.04 37.65 11.38
C ARG A 384 -3.68 36.32 11.65
N VAL A 385 -4.83 36.11 11.05
CA VAL A 385 -5.46 34.80 10.98
C VAL A 385 -5.29 34.25 9.58
N LEU A 386 -4.68 33.07 9.47
CA LEU A 386 -4.43 32.39 8.22
C LEU A 386 -5.27 31.12 8.18
N LEU A 387 -5.91 30.87 7.05
CA LEU A 387 -6.60 29.62 6.76
C LEU A 387 -5.84 28.90 5.67
N SER A 388 -5.44 27.65 5.90
CA SER A 388 -4.82 26.83 4.88
C SER A 388 -5.52 25.48 4.76
N VAL A 389 -5.57 24.97 3.54
CA VAL A 389 -6.05 23.62 3.23
C VAL A 389 -4.96 22.92 2.43
N SER A 390 -4.62 21.70 2.84
CA SER A 390 -3.72 20.84 2.10
C SER A 390 -4.39 19.51 1.82
N ALA A 391 -4.11 18.93 0.65
CA ALA A 391 -4.56 17.63 0.26
C ALA A 391 -3.39 16.88 -0.39
N GLU A 392 -3.19 15.64 -0.02
CA GLU A 392 -2.23 14.75 -0.67
C GLU A 392 -2.88 13.39 -0.83
N GLY A 393 -2.49 12.65 -1.87
CA GLY A 393 -3.01 11.32 -2.09
C GLY A 393 -2.20 10.56 -3.12
N GLU A 394 -2.31 9.25 -3.04
CA GLU A 394 -1.70 8.31 -3.95
C GLU A 394 -2.69 7.21 -4.29
N LEU A 395 -2.75 6.84 -5.55
CA LEU A 395 -3.49 5.70 -6.06
C LEU A 395 -2.52 4.80 -6.83
N VAL A 396 -2.46 3.54 -6.47
CA VAL A 396 -1.67 2.53 -7.16
C VAL A 396 -2.58 1.41 -7.62
N ALA A 397 -2.58 1.13 -8.91
CA ALA A 397 -3.36 0.06 -9.51
C ALA A 397 -2.49 -0.79 -10.45
N ALA A 398 -2.76 -2.10 -10.51
CA ALA A 398 -2.13 -2.97 -11.50
C ALA A 398 -3.12 -3.30 -12.63
N ILE A 399 -2.67 -3.18 -13.87
CA ILE A 399 -3.43 -3.52 -15.07
C ILE A 399 -2.57 -4.43 -15.94
N GLY A 400 -2.89 -5.73 -15.96
CA GLY A 400 -2.01 -6.72 -16.61
C GLY A 400 -0.66 -6.78 -15.91
N GLY A 401 0.43 -6.67 -16.64
CA GLY A 401 1.81 -6.61 -16.12
C GLY A 401 2.31 -5.21 -15.76
N PHE A 402 1.45 -4.18 -15.82
CA PHE A 402 1.80 -2.78 -15.59
C PHE A 402 1.23 -2.28 -14.26
N GLY A 403 2.00 -1.47 -13.55
CA GLY A 403 1.57 -0.70 -12.39
C GLY A 403 1.33 0.76 -12.79
N LEU A 404 0.11 1.24 -12.62
CA LEU A 404 -0.24 2.64 -12.72
C LEU A 404 -0.14 3.29 -11.35
N GLN A 405 0.55 4.42 -11.28
CA GLN A 405 0.68 5.23 -10.08
C GLN A 405 0.19 6.64 -10.38
N PHE A 406 -0.76 7.11 -9.61
CA PHE A 406 -1.19 8.50 -9.61
C PHE A 406 -0.92 9.09 -8.24
N GLN A 407 -0.21 10.21 -8.18
CA GLN A 407 0.04 10.95 -6.95
C GLN A 407 -0.41 12.39 -7.12
N GLY A 408 -1.10 12.92 -6.14
CA GLY A 408 -1.55 14.30 -6.12
C GLY A 408 -1.15 15.00 -4.83
N ASN A 409 -0.80 16.28 -4.91
CA ASN A 409 -0.53 17.13 -3.76
C ASN A 409 -0.98 18.56 -4.06
N ALA A 410 -1.76 19.15 -3.17
CA ALA A 410 -2.25 20.50 -3.31
C ALA A 410 -2.19 21.25 -1.98
N ARG A 411 -1.89 22.55 -2.06
CA ARG A 411 -1.94 23.46 -0.91
C ARG A 411 -2.54 24.79 -1.33
N TYR A 412 -3.53 25.21 -0.56
CA TYR A 412 -4.12 26.53 -0.64
C TYR A 412 -3.99 27.24 0.71
N GLU A 413 -3.62 28.51 0.71
CA GLU A 413 -3.52 29.34 1.91
C GLU A 413 -4.23 30.66 1.67
N ASN A 414 -5.34 30.90 2.38
CA ASN A 414 -6.04 32.19 2.32
C ASN A 414 -5.28 33.18 3.20
N ARG A 415 -4.83 34.27 2.60
CA ARG A 415 -4.19 35.39 3.29
C ARG A 415 -5.18 36.49 3.39
N ASN A 416 -5.59 36.83 4.60
CA ASN A 416 -6.42 38.01 4.82
C ASN A 416 -5.57 39.24 4.59
N ILE A 417 -5.69 39.84 3.37
CA ILE A 417 -4.92 40.99 2.86
C ILE A 417 -5.45 42.31 3.44
N ASN A 418 -5.98 42.33 4.65
CA ASN A 418 -6.61 43.52 5.20
C ASN A 418 -5.64 44.63 5.66
N HIS A 419 -4.32 44.45 5.45
CA HIS A 419 -3.35 45.50 5.74
C HIS A 419 -2.38 45.71 4.58
N ALA A 420 -2.56 46.81 3.88
CA ALA A 420 -1.81 47.22 2.68
C ALA A 420 -0.29 47.44 2.88
N HIS A 421 0.24 47.27 4.10
CA HIS A 421 1.64 47.53 4.41
C HIS A 421 2.51 46.26 4.59
N ASP A 422 1.95 45.06 4.47
CA ASP A 422 2.71 43.86 4.82
C ASP A 422 2.63 42.77 3.73
N THR A 423 3.12 43.14 2.56
CA THR A 423 3.17 42.27 1.37
C THR A 423 4.34 41.28 1.38
N GLN A 424 5.23 41.28 2.39
CA GLN A 424 6.35 40.36 2.45
C GLN A 424 6.04 39.20 3.38
N LEU A 425 5.76 38.09 2.77
CA LEU A 425 5.80 36.78 3.43
C LEU A 425 7.21 36.50 3.92
N GLY A 426 7.29 35.95 5.12
CA GLY A 426 8.51 35.32 5.56
C GLY A 426 8.95 34.25 4.58
N THR A 427 10.22 34.20 4.28
CA THR A 427 10.80 33.28 3.30
C THR A 427 10.50 31.81 3.62
N LEU A 428 10.22 31.48 4.88
CA LEU A 428 9.87 30.14 5.38
C LEU A 428 8.39 29.76 5.27
N GLU A 429 7.51 30.69 4.85
CA GLU A 429 6.08 30.42 4.65
C GLU A 429 5.77 29.99 3.21
N ILE A 430 6.66 30.30 2.31
CA ILE A 430 6.54 29.95 0.90
C ILE A 430 6.93 28.49 0.70
N ALA A 431 6.03 27.71 0.11
CA ALA A 431 6.36 26.35 -0.30
C ALA A 431 7.44 26.38 -1.38
N ARG A 432 8.42 25.51 -1.26
CA ARG A 432 9.49 25.35 -2.24
C ARG A 432 9.36 24.00 -2.92
N ILE A 433 9.18 24.02 -4.21
CA ILE A 433 8.86 22.90 -5.07
C ILE A 433 9.99 22.70 -6.08
N GLY A 434 10.18 21.50 -6.54
CA GLY A 434 11.24 21.04 -7.43
C GLY A 434 12.07 19.94 -6.77
N GLY A 435 12.62 19.04 -7.57
CA GLY A 435 13.44 17.93 -7.12
C GLY A 435 12.74 16.58 -7.13
N ALA A 436 13.43 15.55 -6.65
CA ALA A 436 13.05 14.15 -6.75
C ALA A 436 11.68 13.79 -6.14
N LYS A 437 11.24 14.54 -5.11
CA LYS A 437 10.01 14.27 -4.35
C LYS A 437 8.82 15.17 -4.72
N SER A 438 8.98 16.02 -5.75
CA SER A 438 7.91 16.92 -6.18
C SER A 438 7.79 16.93 -7.70
N ILE A 439 8.36 17.91 -8.40
CA ILE A 439 8.41 17.98 -9.87
C ILE A 439 9.84 17.70 -10.29
N ARG A 440 10.08 16.54 -10.87
CA ARG A 440 11.40 16.15 -11.40
C ARG A 440 11.72 16.96 -12.64
N GLY A 441 12.98 17.08 -13.04
CA GLY A 441 13.40 17.97 -14.14
C GLY A 441 13.49 19.45 -13.73
N TYR A 442 13.32 19.75 -12.44
CA TYR A 442 13.61 21.04 -11.81
C TYR A 442 14.58 20.84 -10.65
N LEU A 443 15.44 21.81 -10.43
CA LEU A 443 16.36 21.79 -9.30
C LEU A 443 15.61 21.73 -7.96
N GLU A 444 16.24 21.18 -6.94
CA GLU A 444 15.64 21.07 -5.60
C GLU A 444 15.25 22.47 -5.10
N SER A 445 13.99 22.61 -4.67
CA SER A 445 13.44 23.87 -4.13
C SER A 445 13.48 25.07 -5.10
N ALA A 446 13.49 24.84 -6.41
CA ALA A 446 13.65 25.92 -7.41
C ALA A 446 12.41 26.81 -7.54
N ILE A 447 11.23 26.28 -7.28
CA ILE A 447 9.96 26.98 -7.49
C ILE A 447 9.40 27.39 -6.13
N ALA A 448 9.35 28.69 -5.88
CA ALA A 448 8.73 29.24 -4.68
C ALA A 448 7.28 29.62 -4.99
N THR A 449 6.34 29.15 -4.18
CA THR A 449 4.90 29.42 -4.35
C THR A 449 4.14 29.31 -3.04
N SER A 450 3.05 30.00 -2.93
CA SER A 450 2.17 29.94 -1.76
C SER A 450 0.99 29.00 -1.95
N HIS A 451 0.54 28.85 -3.19
CA HIS A 451 -0.58 28.00 -3.56
C HIS A 451 -0.17 27.14 -4.74
N TYR A 452 -0.41 25.85 -4.64
CA TYR A 452 -0.07 24.92 -5.72
C TYR A 452 -1.00 23.72 -5.76
N ALA A 453 -1.07 23.14 -6.96
CA ALA A 453 -1.58 21.81 -7.17
C ALA A 453 -0.58 21.06 -8.05
N MET A 454 -0.21 19.87 -7.65
CA MET A 454 0.73 19.00 -8.37
C MET A 454 0.10 17.64 -8.58
N ALA A 455 0.42 17.04 -9.70
CA ALA A 455 0.06 15.66 -9.99
C ALA A 455 1.22 14.94 -10.67
N THR A 456 1.41 13.69 -10.32
CA THR A 456 2.34 12.75 -10.96
C THR A 456 1.55 11.58 -11.50
N LEU A 457 1.77 11.22 -12.75
CA LEU A 457 1.32 9.99 -13.35
C LEU A 457 2.54 9.13 -13.68
N GLY A 458 2.57 7.91 -13.14
CA GLY A 458 3.64 6.94 -13.35
C GLY A 458 3.12 5.66 -13.96
N LEU A 459 3.86 5.12 -14.91
CA LEU A 459 3.68 3.79 -15.47
C LEU A 459 4.93 2.97 -15.18
N ASN A 460 4.75 1.89 -14.46
CA ASN A 460 5.82 0.99 -14.06
C ASN A 460 5.56 -0.39 -14.63
N TRP A 461 6.58 -1.13 -15.04
CA TRP A 461 6.41 -2.52 -15.46
C TRP A 461 7.53 -3.39 -14.93
N ALA A 462 7.17 -4.54 -14.35
CA ALA A 462 8.13 -5.50 -13.86
C ALA A 462 8.64 -6.37 -15.00
N ILE A 463 9.89 -6.19 -15.40
CA ILE A 463 10.54 -7.10 -16.37
C ILE A 463 10.92 -8.39 -15.65
N ASN A 464 11.39 -8.28 -14.41
CA ASN A 464 11.77 -9.38 -13.55
C ASN A 464 11.71 -8.95 -12.07
N ALA A 465 12.05 -9.85 -11.16
CA ALA A 465 11.97 -9.58 -9.72
C ALA A 465 12.92 -8.47 -9.21
N TRP A 466 13.91 -8.04 -10.00
CA TRP A 466 14.94 -7.09 -9.57
C TRP A 466 14.97 -5.79 -10.37
N ALA A 467 14.23 -5.66 -11.48
CA ALA A 467 14.24 -4.45 -12.32
C ALA A 467 12.84 -4.06 -12.79
N MET A 468 12.47 -2.82 -12.50
CA MET A 468 11.23 -2.18 -12.91
C MET A 468 11.54 -0.87 -13.63
N PRO A 469 11.56 -0.84 -14.96
CA PRO A 469 11.50 0.41 -15.71
C PRO A 469 10.23 1.19 -15.39
N ARG A 470 10.33 2.50 -15.47
CA ARG A 470 9.19 3.39 -15.29
C ARG A 470 9.23 4.59 -16.23
N LEU A 471 8.05 5.03 -16.64
CA LEU A 471 7.83 6.31 -17.31
C LEU A 471 6.96 7.17 -16.39
N PHE A 472 7.18 8.46 -16.39
CA PHE A 472 6.38 9.35 -15.59
C PHE A 472 6.24 10.74 -16.19
N THR A 473 5.18 11.42 -15.77
CA THR A 473 4.99 12.83 -16.03
C THR A 473 4.57 13.53 -14.73
N ASP A 474 5.16 14.67 -14.44
CA ASP A 474 4.80 15.51 -13.32
C ASP A 474 4.24 16.82 -13.85
N VAL A 475 3.12 17.28 -13.31
CA VAL A 475 2.48 18.55 -13.63
C VAL A 475 2.33 19.37 -12.37
N GLY A 476 2.67 20.63 -12.41
CA GLY A 476 2.47 21.59 -11.33
C GLY A 476 1.82 22.86 -11.82
N LEU A 477 0.81 23.31 -11.09
CA LEU A 477 0.16 24.61 -11.26
C LEU A 477 0.41 25.45 -10.01
N PHE A 478 0.87 26.68 -10.18
CA PHE A 478 1.26 27.59 -9.12
C PHE A 478 0.45 28.87 -9.23
N PHE A 479 -0.30 29.15 -8.19
CA PHE A 479 -1.25 30.26 -8.16
C PHE A 479 -0.66 31.42 -7.36
N ASP A 480 0.36 32.07 -7.90
CA ASP A 480 0.88 33.31 -7.33
C ASP A 480 0.22 34.48 -8.05
N SER A 481 -0.58 35.25 -7.30
CA SER A 481 -1.26 36.42 -7.86
C SER A 481 -0.25 37.41 -8.51
N PRO A 482 -0.52 37.96 -9.69
CA PRO A 482 -1.73 37.84 -10.51
C PRO A 482 -1.61 36.80 -11.67
N ARG A 483 -0.53 36.03 -11.75
CA ARG A 483 -0.28 35.14 -12.90
C ARG A 483 -0.23 33.68 -12.49
N LEU A 484 -0.98 32.84 -13.23
CA LEU A 484 -0.84 31.39 -13.16
C LEU A 484 0.50 30.98 -13.79
N ARG A 485 1.30 30.23 -13.04
CA ARG A 485 2.51 29.57 -13.55
C ARG A 485 2.29 28.08 -13.61
N GLY A 486 2.86 27.43 -14.59
CA GLY A 486 2.75 25.97 -14.72
C GLY A 486 4.08 25.33 -15.10
N ALA A 487 4.32 24.17 -14.58
CA ALA A 487 5.49 23.35 -14.87
C ALA A 487 5.05 21.95 -15.30
N LEU A 488 5.70 21.41 -16.29
CA LEU A 488 5.53 20.05 -16.78
C LEU A 488 6.89 19.37 -16.72
N SER A 489 6.92 18.11 -16.36
CA SER A 489 8.12 17.30 -16.46
C SER A 489 7.76 15.95 -17.07
N VAL A 490 8.63 15.44 -17.92
CA VAL A 490 8.54 14.09 -18.48
C VAL A 490 9.86 13.38 -18.19
N GLY A 491 9.77 12.14 -17.80
CA GLY A 491 10.97 11.38 -17.44
C GLY A 491 10.80 9.89 -17.56
N ALA A 492 11.94 9.23 -17.50
CA ALA A 492 12.06 7.79 -17.45
C ALA A 492 13.02 7.40 -16.32
N GLY A 493 12.86 6.21 -15.82
CA GLY A 493 13.72 5.72 -14.77
C GLY A 493 13.69 4.21 -14.65
N ILE A 494 14.45 3.72 -13.68
CA ILE A 494 14.50 2.31 -13.31
C ILE A 494 14.51 2.18 -11.80
N VAL A 495 13.70 1.28 -11.30
CA VAL A 495 13.74 0.85 -9.90
C VAL A 495 14.40 -0.52 -9.86
N ALA A 496 15.60 -0.56 -9.30
CA ALA A 496 16.33 -1.81 -9.06
C ALA A 496 16.00 -2.32 -7.66
N GLN A 497 15.49 -3.54 -7.57
CA GLN A 497 15.15 -4.20 -6.31
C GLN A 497 16.23 -5.19 -5.90
N ALA A 498 16.61 -5.15 -4.63
CA ALA A 498 17.47 -6.13 -3.99
C ALA A 498 16.79 -6.62 -2.70
N SER A 499 17.27 -7.71 -2.12
CA SER A 499 16.75 -8.26 -0.85
C SER A 499 16.77 -7.26 0.31
N ALA A 500 17.72 -6.32 0.29
CA ALA A 500 17.90 -5.30 1.32
C ALA A 500 17.13 -3.99 1.03
N GLY A 501 16.72 -3.72 -0.21
CA GLY A 501 16.08 -2.45 -0.54
C GLY A 501 15.97 -2.18 -2.03
N THR A 502 15.69 -0.93 -2.35
CA THR A 502 15.51 -0.46 -3.74
C THR A 502 16.43 0.71 -4.04
N LEU A 503 16.97 0.73 -5.25
CA LEU A 503 17.66 1.87 -5.83
C LEU A 503 16.82 2.41 -7.00
N THR A 504 16.49 3.68 -6.97
CA THR A 504 15.76 4.36 -8.04
C THR A 504 16.66 5.36 -8.73
N LEU A 505 16.73 5.27 -10.04
CA LEU A 505 17.41 6.24 -10.91
C LEU A 505 16.38 6.81 -11.87
N ASP A 506 16.19 8.12 -11.84
CA ASP A 506 15.27 8.84 -12.72
C ASP A 506 16.02 9.92 -13.48
N ILE A 507 15.77 10.00 -14.77
CA ILE A 507 16.15 11.15 -15.61
C ILE A 507 14.87 11.85 -16.05
N ALA A 508 14.80 13.15 -15.85
CA ALA A 508 13.63 13.95 -16.18
C ALA A 508 14.02 15.28 -16.80
N ARG A 509 13.15 15.76 -17.69
CA ARG A 509 13.25 17.09 -18.30
C ARG A 509 12.04 17.93 -17.92
N GLY A 510 12.29 19.14 -17.43
CA GLY A 510 11.26 20.12 -17.10
C GLY A 510 10.96 21.05 -18.26
N PHE A 511 9.69 21.43 -18.40
CA PHE A 511 9.16 22.34 -19.42
C PHE A 511 8.30 23.40 -18.75
N ALA A 512 8.49 24.66 -19.13
CA ALA A 512 7.61 25.73 -18.73
C ALA A 512 6.27 25.64 -19.50
N LEU A 513 5.14 25.64 -18.79
CA LEU A 513 3.81 25.64 -19.41
C LEU A 513 3.32 27.04 -19.78
N THR A 514 3.88 28.09 -19.16
CA THR A 514 3.56 29.48 -19.46
C THR A 514 4.85 30.32 -19.51
N ASP A 515 4.84 31.46 -20.14
CA ASP A 515 6.00 32.36 -20.24
C ASP A 515 6.54 32.81 -18.88
N ALA A 516 5.66 32.87 -17.87
CA ALA A 516 6.05 33.21 -16.50
C ALA A 516 6.57 32.02 -15.68
N SER A 517 6.59 30.83 -16.26
CA SER A 517 6.98 29.59 -15.57
C SER A 517 8.50 29.43 -15.57
N PRO A 518 9.06 28.81 -14.54
CA PRO A 518 10.46 28.48 -14.52
C PRO A 518 10.80 27.47 -15.63
N ARG A 519 11.94 27.60 -16.23
CA ARG A 519 12.47 26.62 -17.19
C ARG A 519 13.12 25.48 -16.40
N GLY A 520 12.80 24.27 -16.77
CA GLY A 520 13.46 23.07 -16.28
C GLY A 520 14.63 22.67 -17.18
N ASP A 521 15.36 21.67 -16.73
CA ASP A 521 16.51 21.11 -17.42
C ASP A 521 16.50 19.58 -17.32
N TRP A 522 17.46 18.91 -17.95
CA TRP A 522 17.71 17.50 -17.74
C TRP A 522 18.35 17.30 -16.35
N ILE A 523 17.68 16.57 -15.49
CA ILE A 523 18.18 16.30 -14.14
C ILE A 523 18.11 14.80 -13.87
N LEU A 524 19.20 14.27 -13.33
CA LEU A 524 19.30 12.92 -12.82
C LEU A 524 19.01 12.94 -11.31
N HIS A 525 18.06 12.12 -10.89
CA HIS A 525 17.73 11.89 -9.48
C HIS A 525 18.09 10.46 -9.08
N MET A 526 18.73 10.31 -7.95
CA MET A 526 19.05 9.01 -7.36
C MET A 526 18.46 8.92 -5.96
N THR A 527 17.75 7.84 -5.69
CA THR A 527 17.17 7.56 -4.37
C THR A 527 17.40 6.10 -4.01
N ALA A 528 17.93 5.87 -2.82
CA ALA A 528 18.09 4.55 -2.24
C ALA A 528 17.13 4.36 -1.06
N SER A 529 16.50 3.20 -0.96
CA SER A 529 15.63 2.84 0.15
C SER A 529 15.97 1.43 0.64
N VAL A 530 16.15 1.28 1.93
CA VAL A 530 16.39 -0.01 2.59
C VAL A 530 15.16 -0.37 3.41
N ARG A 531 14.73 -1.65 3.34
CA ARG A 531 13.63 -2.19 4.16
C ARG A 531 14.16 -3.28 5.11
N PHE A 532 13.84 -3.18 6.38
CA PHE A 532 14.32 -4.09 7.42
C PHE A 532 13.26 -4.41 8.47
#